data_94193041a8d69286b8b5b63856b0bb28
#
_entry.id   94193041a8d69286b8b5b63856b0bb28
#
_cell.length_a   1.000
_cell.length_b   1.000
_cell.length_c   1.000
_cell.angle_alpha   90.00
_cell.angle_beta   90.00
_cell.angle_gamma   90.00
#
_symmetry.space_group_name_H-M   'P 1'
#
loop_
_entity.id
_entity.type
_entity.pdbx_description
1 polymer ?
#
loop_
_entity_poly.entity_id
_entity_poly.type
_entity_poly.pdbx_seq_one_letter_code
_entity_poly.pdbx_strand_id
1 'polypeptide(L)'
;MTDSNLERPEFATSIRHLKVFDSVGHLHGVRRASEECHLSQPAVTQAIAKLEEQMGVTLLERRASGSYLNEFGIIFHRRTQRLFAQFEQALMELGVPSSPIPVPRIAGRISKTQIRSLISIVENGSFAHAARALGVSQTSLQRAARDLERNLRTPLYAQTASGIVAIPAAAEFARKVKLALREIQWGIDEVEAARGNVGGEIVIGAMLLAGSVMLASVISEFVSLYPNANVRILNGNADDMLRYLRTGDVDVVIGLLRDRVADDLVHQALAETPYVVVARHGHPLHQRTEITLDDLADYEWIIGTPGAARRIRFDKLFAGRRRPQARIATCSLPTVRLLLTQSDRLTLLTSYELIYEEDALTAVPFGPIEPVPCIGLMTRENWLPTQLQANFIDLIHRQVVGSLMPTMLLSRSRGIASAQPDRQPASTK
;
A
#
# COMPACT_ATOMS: atom_id res chain seq x y z
N MET A 1 -9.39 -15.88 -3.53
CA MET A 1 -8.14 -15.22 -3.90
C MET A 1 -6.96 -16.00 -3.30
N THR A 2 -6.71 -17.24 -3.72
CA THR A 2 -5.79 -18.13 -3.00
C THR A 2 -4.72 -18.80 -3.88
N ASP A 3 -4.69 -18.56 -5.20
CA ASP A 3 -3.80 -19.35 -6.06
C ASP A 3 -2.55 -18.66 -6.65
N SER A 4 -2.33 -17.36 -6.46
CA SER A 4 -1.18 -16.67 -7.06
C SER A 4 -0.02 -16.35 -6.11
N ASN A 5 -0.17 -16.57 -4.80
CA ASN A 5 0.86 -16.19 -3.81
C ASN A 5 2.01 -17.21 -3.68
N LEU A 6 1.90 -18.40 -4.27
CA LEU A 6 2.85 -19.49 -4.05
C LEU A 6 3.99 -19.55 -5.09
N GLU A 7 3.82 -18.90 -6.24
CA GLU A 7 4.82 -18.84 -7.32
C GLU A 7 5.58 -17.51 -7.39
N ARG A 8 5.45 -16.66 -6.39
CA ARG A 8 6.16 -15.38 -6.40
C ARG A 8 7.68 -15.60 -6.37
N PRO A 9 8.45 -14.90 -7.21
CA PRO A 9 9.92 -15.05 -7.34
C PRO A 9 10.67 -14.85 -6.02
N GLU A 10 10.17 -14.03 -5.13
CA GLU A 10 10.75 -13.81 -3.79
C GLU A 10 10.90 -15.09 -2.97
N PHE A 11 10.01 -16.09 -3.23
CA PHE A 11 10.14 -17.42 -2.64
C PHE A 11 10.93 -18.40 -3.51
N ALA A 12 11.37 -18.03 -4.71
CA ALA A 12 12.24 -18.88 -5.52
C ALA A 12 13.69 -18.83 -5.03
N THR A 13 14.16 -17.69 -4.54
CA THR A 13 15.56 -17.47 -4.16
C THR A 13 15.86 -17.99 -2.75
N SER A 14 17.03 -18.61 -2.59
CA SER A 14 17.49 -19.12 -1.29
C SER A 14 18.10 -18.02 -0.44
N ILE A 15 17.57 -17.82 0.78
CA ILE A 15 18.14 -16.85 1.75
C ILE A 15 19.62 -17.14 2.03
N ARG A 16 20.00 -18.41 2.03
CA ARG A 16 21.40 -18.80 2.18
C ARG A 16 22.28 -18.33 1.01
N HIS A 17 21.79 -18.41 -0.21
CA HIS A 17 22.52 -17.89 -1.38
C HIS A 17 22.63 -16.36 -1.32
N LEU A 18 21.57 -15.67 -0.91
CA LEU A 18 21.59 -14.21 -0.69
C LEU A 18 22.62 -13.82 0.38
N LYS A 19 22.72 -14.59 1.50
CA LYS A 19 23.72 -14.32 2.53
C LYS A 19 25.14 -14.53 2.02
N VAL A 20 25.37 -15.55 1.22
CA VAL A 20 26.67 -15.78 0.55
C VAL A 20 27.01 -14.63 -0.40
N PHE A 21 26.04 -14.17 -1.17
CA PHE A 21 26.21 -13.04 -2.08
C PHE A 21 26.53 -11.75 -1.33
N ASP A 22 25.80 -11.46 -0.25
CA ASP A 22 26.06 -10.33 0.63
C ASP A 22 27.50 -10.36 1.18
N SER A 23 27.96 -11.52 1.65
CA SER A 23 29.33 -11.71 2.15
C SER A 23 30.38 -11.49 1.07
N VAL A 24 30.16 -11.99 -0.17
CA VAL A 24 31.09 -11.75 -1.27
C VAL A 24 31.12 -10.28 -1.64
N GLY A 25 29.97 -9.60 -1.63
CA GLY A 25 29.86 -8.18 -1.97
C GLY A 25 30.66 -7.28 -1.04
N HIS A 26 30.55 -7.47 0.27
CA HIS A 26 31.25 -6.60 1.22
C HIS A 26 32.71 -7.01 1.51
N LEU A 27 33.06 -8.31 1.35
CA LEU A 27 34.43 -8.79 1.56
C LEU A 27 35.30 -8.76 0.29
N HIS A 28 34.71 -8.50 -0.86
CA HIS A 28 35.37 -8.45 -2.17
C HIS A 28 36.15 -9.73 -2.51
N GLY A 29 35.63 -10.90 -2.09
CA GLY A 29 36.33 -12.16 -2.37
C GLY A 29 35.61 -13.42 -1.91
N VAL A 30 35.59 -14.42 -2.79
CA VAL A 30 34.99 -15.74 -2.55
C VAL A 30 35.64 -16.48 -1.39
N ARG A 31 36.99 -16.37 -1.23
CA ARG A 31 37.70 -17.00 -0.11
C ARG A 31 37.26 -16.45 1.23
N ARG A 32 37.25 -15.12 1.39
CA ARG A 32 36.85 -14.48 2.63
C ARG A 32 35.38 -14.76 2.98
N ALA A 33 34.51 -14.73 1.97
CA ALA A 33 33.10 -15.10 2.13
C ALA A 33 32.92 -16.57 2.53
N SER A 34 33.76 -17.48 2.03
CA SER A 34 33.73 -18.90 2.43
C SER A 34 34.08 -19.09 3.92
N GLU A 35 35.06 -18.34 4.41
CA GLU A 35 35.44 -18.32 5.82
C GLU A 35 34.33 -17.77 6.71
N GLU A 36 33.72 -16.61 6.34
CA GLU A 36 32.60 -15.98 7.07
C GLU A 36 31.34 -16.85 7.11
N CYS A 37 30.97 -17.42 5.96
CA CYS A 37 29.77 -18.26 5.85
C CYS A 37 30.00 -19.71 6.32
N HIS A 38 31.20 -20.09 6.70
CA HIS A 38 31.59 -21.47 7.05
C HIS A 38 31.23 -22.46 5.94
N LEU A 39 31.58 -22.13 4.70
CA LEU A 39 31.35 -22.92 3.48
C LEU A 39 32.67 -23.19 2.76
N SER A 40 32.68 -24.19 1.88
CA SER A 40 33.79 -24.36 0.96
C SER A 40 33.72 -23.31 -0.16
N GLN A 41 34.86 -22.92 -0.75
CA GLN A 41 34.88 -21.98 -1.87
C GLN A 41 34.06 -22.47 -3.07
N PRO A 42 34.05 -23.76 -3.45
CA PRO A 42 33.14 -24.28 -4.48
C PRO A 42 31.68 -24.07 -4.15
N ALA A 43 31.27 -24.22 -2.87
CA ALA A 43 29.89 -23.99 -2.44
C ALA A 43 29.49 -22.52 -2.56
N VAL A 44 30.40 -21.60 -2.24
CA VAL A 44 30.18 -20.15 -2.43
C VAL A 44 30.02 -19.84 -3.92
N THR A 45 30.93 -20.36 -4.76
CA THR A 45 30.85 -20.15 -6.22
C THR A 45 29.56 -20.70 -6.81
N GLN A 46 29.13 -21.88 -6.37
CA GLN A 46 27.87 -22.47 -6.81
C GLN A 46 26.65 -21.66 -6.37
N ALA A 47 26.67 -21.12 -5.15
CA ALA A 47 25.57 -20.26 -4.64
C ALA A 47 25.43 -18.98 -5.49
N ILE A 48 26.54 -18.34 -5.84
CA ILE A 48 26.55 -17.17 -6.73
C ILE A 48 26.04 -17.55 -8.12
N ALA A 49 26.59 -18.62 -8.73
CA ALA A 49 26.18 -19.07 -10.07
C ALA A 49 24.66 -19.33 -10.14
N LYS A 50 24.06 -19.89 -9.09
CA LYS A 50 22.60 -20.08 -9.02
C LYS A 50 21.82 -18.79 -8.95
N LEU A 51 22.32 -17.75 -8.25
CA LEU A 51 21.69 -16.44 -8.25
C LEU A 51 21.78 -15.78 -9.62
N GLU A 52 22.95 -15.82 -10.25
CA GLU A 52 23.17 -15.28 -11.58
C GLU A 52 22.32 -16.00 -12.64
N GLU A 53 22.17 -17.32 -12.55
CA GLU A 53 21.26 -18.09 -13.39
C GLU A 53 19.79 -17.67 -13.21
N GLN A 54 19.33 -17.51 -11.96
CA GLN A 54 17.97 -17.06 -11.65
C GLN A 54 17.67 -15.65 -12.15
N MET A 55 18.68 -14.78 -12.17
CA MET A 55 18.55 -13.39 -12.60
C MET A 55 18.86 -13.20 -14.09
N GLY A 56 19.42 -14.20 -14.75
CA GLY A 56 19.83 -14.11 -16.16
C GLY A 56 20.94 -13.10 -16.44
N VAL A 57 21.71 -12.69 -15.40
CA VAL A 57 22.83 -11.74 -15.50
C VAL A 57 23.98 -12.18 -14.58
N THR A 58 25.20 -11.78 -14.93
CA THR A 58 26.33 -11.88 -14.00
C THR A 58 26.25 -10.75 -12.97
N LEU A 59 26.55 -11.06 -11.72
CA LEU A 59 26.55 -10.10 -10.59
C LEU A 59 27.97 -9.73 -10.17
N LEU A 60 28.96 -10.55 -10.54
CA LEU A 60 30.35 -10.37 -10.17
C LEU A 60 31.24 -10.21 -11.40
N GLU A 61 32.24 -9.38 -11.25
CA GLU A 61 33.40 -9.32 -12.13
C GLU A 61 34.66 -9.85 -11.43
N ARG A 62 35.50 -10.57 -12.16
CA ARG A 62 36.78 -11.09 -11.66
C ARG A 62 37.90 -10.10 -12.00
N ARG A 63 38.65 -9.69 -11.00
CA ARG A 63 39.86 -8.87 -11.13
C ARG A 63 41.05 -9.65 -10.52
N ALA A 64 42.27 -9.23 -10.82
CA ALA A 64 43.46 -9.84 -10.24
C ALA A 64 43.47 -9.80 -8.70
N SER A 65 42.84 -8.77 -8.11
CA SER A 65 42.75 -8.56 -6.66
C SER A 65 41.54 -9.27 -5.99
N GLY A 66 40.64 -9.92 -6.74
CA GLY A 66 39.46 -10.59 -6.16
C GLY A 66 38.22 -10.60 -7.05
N SER A 67 37.08 -10.87 -6.41
CA SER A 67 35.75 -10.84 -7.06
C SER A 67 35.00 -9.62 -6.55
N TYR A 68 34.58 -8.75 -7.44
CA TYR A 68 33.90 -7.50 -7.13
C TYR A 68 32.51 -7.51 -7.73
N LEU A 69 31.60 -6.76 -7.13
CA LEU A 69 30.27 -6.53 -7.71
C LEU A 69 30.43 -5.70 -9.00
N ASN A 70 29.76 -6.14 -10.07
CA ASN A 70 29.54 -5.30 -11.25
C ASN A 70 28.34 -4.36 -11.01
N GLU A 71 27.90 -3.59 -12.00
CA GLU A 71 26.79 -2.65 -11.89
C GLU A 71 25.49 -3.32 -11.41
N PHE A 72 25.14 -4.48 -11.98
CA PHE A 72 23.96 -5.26 -11.59
C PHE A 72 24.11 -5.84 -10.17
N GLY A 73 25.31 -6.30 -9.84
CA GLY A 73 25.64 -6.77 -8.51
C GLY A 73 25.49 -5.69 -7.45
N ILE A 74 25.90 -4.45 -7.72
CA ILE A 74 25.75 -3.31 -6.81
C ILE A 74 24.26 -3.02 -6.55
N ILE A 75 23.45 -3.00 -7.60
CA ILE A 75 21.99 -2.78 -7.50
C ILE A 75 21.35 -3.85 -6.63
N PHE A 76 21.59 -5.14 -6.95
CA PHE A 76 20.98 -6.24 -6.24
C PHE A 76 21.51 -6.39 -4.81
N HIS A 77 22.78 -6.05 -4.57
CA HIS A 77 23.40 -6.09 -3.24
C HIS A 77 22.77 -5.07 -2.30
N ARG A 78 22.48 -3.85 -2.76
CA ARG A 78 21.75 -2.85 -1.98
C ARG A 78 20.41 -3.36 -1.45
N ARG A 79 19.65 -4.08 -2.31
CA ARG A 79 18.39 -4.71 -1.92
C ARG A 79 18.58 -5.88 -0.96
N THR A 80 19.62 -6.70 -1.21
CA THR A 80 19.98 -7.80 -0.32
C THR A 80 20.37 -7.31 1.08
N GLN A 81 21.13 -6.22 1.18
CA GLN A 81 21.46 -5.59 2.45
C GLN A 81 20.22 -5.09 3.18
N ARG A 82 19.28 -4.44 2.49
CA ARG A 82 18.02 -3.99 3.07
C ARG A 82 17.18 -5.16 3.59
N LEU A 83 17.10 -6.25 2.81
CA LEU A 83 16.41 -7.46 3.25
C LEU A 83 16.99 -7.95 4.60
N PHE A 84 18.31 -8.11 4.70
CA PHE A 84 18.91 -8.61 5.94
C PHE A 84 18.77 -7.62 7.08
N ALA A 85 18.93 -6.32 6.86
CA ALA A 85 18.74 -5.31 7.89
C ALA A 85 17.29 -5.32 8.44
N GLN A 86 16.29 -5.38 7.58
CA GLN A 86 14.88 -5.48 7.99
C GLN A 86 14.59 -6.80 8.71
N PHE A 87 15.18 -7.89 8.26
CA PHE A 87 14.99 -9.20 8.87
C PHE A 87 15.64 -9.26 10.27
N GLU A 88 16.84 -8.75 10.41
CA GLU A 88 17.55 -8.65 11.70
C GLU A 88 16.79 -7.75 12.67
N GLN A 89 16.28 -6.62 12.22
CA GLN A 89 15.44 -5.74 13.02
C GLN A 89 14.17 -6.47 13.50
N ALA A 90 13.52 -7.23 12.61
CA ALA A 90 12.34 -8.02 12.97
C ALA A 90 12.65 -9.10 14.05
N LEU A 91 13.83 -9.73 13.97
CA LEU A 91 14.29 -10.69 14.96
C LEU A 91 14.57 -10.03 16.33
N MET A 92 15.19 -8.84 16.32
CA MET A 92 15.44 -8.08 17.56
C MET A 92 14.13 -7.67 18.25
N GLU A 93 13.17 -7.19 17.49
CA GLU A 93 11.87 -6.79 18.03
C GLU A 93 11.02 -7.99 18.49
N LEU A 94 11.19 -9.16 17.90
CA LEU A 94 10.61 -10.41 18.39
C LEU A 94 11.21 -10.84 19.75
N GLY A 95 12.32 -10.21 20.17
CA GLY A 95 13.01 -10.56 21.41
C GLY A 95 13.87 -11.82 21.29
N VAL A 96 14.36 -12.14 20.08
CA VAL A 96 15.24 -13.29 19.86
C VAL A 96 16.56 -13.10 20.62
N PRO A 97 16.96 -14.02 21.50
CA PRO A 97 18.21 -13.89 22.25
C PRO A 97 19.43 -13.86 21.34
N SER A 98 20.27 -12.84 21.47
CA SER A 98 21.50 -12.68 20.68
C SER A 98 22.72 -13.45 21.24
N SER A 99 22.55 -14.14 22.35
CA SER A 99 23.61 -14.94 22.99
C SER A 99 23.20 -16.43 23.03
N PRO A 100 24.09 -17.37 22.70
CA PRO A 100 25.46 -17.21 22.22
C PRO A 100 25.61 -16.97 20.72
N ILE A 101 24.52 -16.91 19.94
CA ILE A 101 24.52 -16.77 18.48
C ILE A 101 24.05 -15.36 18.11
N PRO A 102 24.86 -14.55 17.43
CA PRO A 102 24.44 -13.23 16.95
C PRO A 102 23.22 -13.30 16.00
N VAL A 103 22.32 -12.31 16.09
CA VAL A 103 21.10 -12.22 15.27
C VAL A 103 21.36 -12.39 13.75
N PRO A 104 22.42 -11.80 13.15
CA PRO A 104 22.72 -12.01 11.73
C PRO A 104 22.97 -13.49 11.36
N ARG A 105 23.56 -14.26 12.28
CA ARG A 105 23.76 -15.70 12.07
C ARG A 105 22.46 -16.49 12.22
N ILE A 106 21.54 -16.05 13.04
CA ILE A 106 20.21 -16.65 13.19
C ILE A 106 19.43 -16.45 11.89
N ALA A 107 19.41 -15.23 11.34
CA ALA A 107 18.77 -14.92 10.06
C ALA A 107 19.22 -15.86 8.92
N GLY A 108 20.52 -16.10 8.82
CA GLY A 108 21.11 -17.00 7.82
C GLY A 108 20.76 -18.49 7.99
N ARG A 109 20.23 -18.92 9.14
CA ARG A 109 19.84 -20.32 9.42
C ARG A 109 18.37 -20.60 9.19
N ILE A 110 17.55 -19.57 9.02
CA ILE A 110 16.12 -19.74 8.79
C ILE A 110 15.92 -20.15 7.33
N SER A 111 15.24 -21.29 7.15
CA SER A 111 14.96 -21.78 5.82
C SER A 111 13.75 -21.08 5.18
N LYS A 112 13.72 -21.04 3.85
CA LYS A 112 12.57 -20.61 3.06
C LYS A 112 11.27 -21.30 3.49
N THR A 113 11.31 -22.62 3.72
CA THR A 113 10.14 -23.41 4.16
C THR A 113 9.62 -22.93 5.50
N GLN A 114 10.50 -22.62 6.46
CA GLN A 114 10.11 -22.11 7.78
C GLN A 114 9.42 -20.74 7.66
N ILE A 115 9.95 -19.84 6.85
CA ILE A 115 9.35 -18.52 6.62
C ILE A 115 7.99 -18.64 5.93
N ARG A 116 7.89 -19.42 4.84
CA ARG A 116 6.62 -19.66 4.15
C ARG A 116 5.56 -20.26 5.09
N SER A 117 5.98 -21.20 5.95
CA SER A 117 5.10 -21.80 6.94
C SER A 117 4.58 -20.76 7.93
N LEU A 118 5.45 -19.93 8.48
CA LEU A 118 5.07 -18.87 9.43
C LEU A 118 4.07 -17.88 8.79
N ILE A 119 4.40 -17.35 7.63
CA ILE A 119 3.55 -16.38 6.91
C ILE A 119 2.17 -17.01 6.63
N SER A 120 2.15 -18.24 6.09
CA SER A 120 0.89 -18.92 5.78
C SER A 120 0.04 -19.21 7.02
N ILE A 121 0.64 -19.58 8.15
CA ILE A 121 -0.10 -19.82 9.41
C ILE A 121 -0.75 -18.52 9.89
N VAL A 122 -0.02 -17.41 9.83
CA VAL A 122 -0.53 -16.08 10.24
C VAL A 122 -1.66 -15.62 9.31
N GLU A 123 -1.49 -15.73 7.99
CA GLU A 123 -2.48 -15.27 7.02
C GLU A 123 -3.77 -16.09 7.01
N ASN A 124 -3.66 -17.39 7.26
CA ASN A 124 -4.80 -18.30 7.23
C ASN A 124 -5.41 -18.59 8.62
N GLY A 125 -4.82 -18.06 9.68
CA GLY A 125 -5.32 -18.13 11.06
C GLY A 125 -5.29 -19.52 11.72
N SER A 126 -4.96 -20.59 10.97
CA SER A 126 -4.86 -21.95 11.51
C SER A 126 -3.88 -22.83 10.73
N PHE A 127 -3.31 -23.83 11.40
CA PHE A 127 -2.41 -24.81 10.78
C PHE A 127 -3.11 -25.63 9.67
N ALA A 128 -4.39 -25.95 9.83
CA ALA A 128 -5.14 -26.74 8.84
C ALA A 128 -5.36 -25.93 7.55
N HIS A 129 -5.76 -24.67 7.66
CA HIS A 129 -5.95 -23.79 6.51
C HIS A 129 -4.62 -23.47 5.82
N ALA A 130 -3.58 -23.17 6.58
CA ALA A 130 -2.24 -22.91 6.06
C ALA A 130 -1.67 -24.13 5.32
N ALA A 131 -1.83 -25.34 5.83
CA ALA A 131 -1.37 -26.57 5.19
C ALA A 131 -2.05 -26.77 3.82
N ARG A 132 -3.36 -26.55 3.76
CA ARG A 132 -4.13 -26.59 2.49
C ARG A 132 -3.64 -25.53 1.51
N ALA A 133 -3.46 -24.29 1.98
CA ALA A 133 -3.00 -23.19 1.14
C ALA A 133 -1.57 -23.42 0.57
N LEU A 134 -0.72 -24.12 1.33
CA LEU A 134 0.64 -24.46 0.89
C LEU A 134 0.75 -25.77 0.09
N GLY A 135 -0.33 -26.58 0.01
CA GLY A 135 -0.29 -27.88 -0.61
C GLY A 135 0.58 -28.91 0.13
N VAL A 136 0.72 -28.78 1.46
CA VAL A 136 1.53 -29.66 2.30
C VAL A 136 0.71 -30.37 3.39
N SER A 137 1.25 -31.45 3.97
CA SER A 137 0.61 -32.08 5.12
C SER A 137 0.70 -31.17 6.37
N GLN A 138 -0.34 -31.22 7.22
CA GLN A 138 -0.35 -30.47 8.47
C GLN A 138 0.83 -30.86 9.39
N THR A 139 1.24 -32.14 9.36
CA THR A 139 2.41 -32.62 10.11
C THR A 139 3.73 -32.01 9.63
N SER A 140 3.90 -31.85 8.30
CA SER A 140 5.06 -31.17 7.73
C SER A 140 5.11 -29.71 8.12
N LEU A 141 3.95 -29.03 8.08
CA LEU A 141 3.82 -27.63 8.51
C LEU A 141 4.13 -27.47 10.01
N GLN A 142 3.61 -28.35 10.86
CA GLN A 142 3.91 -28.34 12.31
C GLN A 142 5.39 -28.58 12.59
N ARG A 143 6.04 -29.47 11.82
CA ARG A 143 7.50 -29.67 11.96
C ARG A 143 8.26 -28.40 11.61
N ALA A 144 7.97 -27.79 10.47
CA ALA A 144 8.61 -26.53 10.06
C ALA A 144 8.42 -25.41 11.08
N ALA A 145 7.22 -25.29 11.68
CA ALA A 145 6.91 -24.32 12.72
C ALA A 145 7.73 -24.55 13.99
N ARG A 146 7.78 -25.81 14.49
CA ARG A 146 8.59 -26.16 15.67
C ARG A 146 10.10 -25.99 15.42
N ASP A 147 10.57 -26.29 14.21
CA ASP A 147 11.96 -26.10 13.84
C ASP A 147 12.32 -24.61 13.83
N LEU A 148 11.38 -23.74 13.40
CA LEU A 148 11.55 -22.29 13.47
C LEU A 148 11.65 -21.82 14.93
N GLU A 149 10.72 -22.20 15.81
CA GLU A 149 10.76 -21.86 17.23
C GLU A 149 12.09 -22.30 17.89
N ARG A 150 12.56 -23.51 17.56
CA ARG A 150 13.86 -23.99 18.05
C ARG A 150 15.04 -23.17 17.55
N ASN A 151 15.02 -22.78 16.26
CA ASN A 151 16.06 -21.93 15.68
C ASN A 151 16.08 -20.54 16.32
N LEU A 152 14.89 -19.98 16.59
CA LEU A 152 14.73 -18.65 17.20
C LEU A 152 14.86 -18.68 18.74
N ARG A 153 14.70 -19.84 19.36
CA ARG A 153 14.58 -19.99 20.83
C ARG A 153 13.48 -19.11 21.42
N THR A 154 12.44 -18.87 20.68
CA THR A 154 11.32 -17.99 21.03
C THR A 154 10.02 -18.66 20.62
N PRO A 155 9.01 -18.73 21.49
CA PRO A 155 7.71 -19.27 21.14
C PRO A 155 7.00 -18.34 20.15
N LEU A 156 6.41 -18.93 19.12
CA LEU A 156 5.65 -18.21 18.09
C LEU A 156 4.17 -18.59 18.09
N TYR A 157 3.83 -19.71 18.73
CA TYR A 157 2.48 -20.26 18.69
C TYR A 157 1.99 -20.57 20.10
N ALA A 158 0.68 -20.41 20.31
CA ALA A 158 0.00 -20.74 21.54
C ALA A 158 -1.17 -21.68 21.29
N GLN A 159 -1.44 -22.57 22.25
CA GLN A 159 -2.62 -23.43 22.27
C GLN A 159 -3.83 -22.61 22.74
N THR A 160 -4.91 -22.64 21.97
CA THR A 160 -6.20 -22.04 22.30
C THR A 160 -7.32 -23.08 22.25
N ALA A 161 -8.53 -22.72 22.66
CA ALA A 161 -9.70 -23.59 22.54
C ALA A 161 -10.02 -23.99 21.08
N SER A 162 -9.66 -23.14 20.11
CA SER A 162 -9.84 -23.36 18.68
C SER A 162 -8.65 -24.04 17.98
N GLY A 163 -7.60 -24.39 18.73
CA GLY A 163 -6.38 -25.01 18.21
C GLY A 163 -5.11 -24.17 18.41
N ILE A 164 -4.08 -24.50 17.67
CA ILE A 164 -2.80 -23.77 17.74
C ILE A 164 -2.86 -22.56 16.82
N VAL A 165 -2.57 -21.37 17.35
CA VAL A 165 -2.56 -20.08 16.63
C VAL A 165 -1.24 -19.34 16.83
N ALA A 166 -0.89 -18.48 15.90
CA ALA A 166 0.27 -17.58 16.06
C ALA A 166 -0.02 -16.52 17.14
N ILE A 167 0.96 -16.25 17.99
CA ILE A 167 0.88 -15.16 18.97
C ILE A 167 1.04 -13.79 18.28
N PRO A 168 0.55 -12.67 18.85
CA PRO A 168 0.64 -11.35 18.24
C PRO A 168 2.06 -10.95 17.81
N ALA A 169 3.08 -11.25 18.63
CA ALA A 169 4.48 -10.99 18.28
C ALA A 169 4.94 -11.79 17.06
N ALA A 170 4.50 -13.05 16.91
CA ALA A 170 4.79 -13.87 15.73
C ALA A 170 4.07 -13.34 14.47
N ALA A 171 2.84 -12.80 14.63
CA ALA A 171 2.12 -12.17 13.53
C ALA A 171 2.86 -10.90 13.02
N GLU A 172 3.35 -10.08 13.94
CA GLU A 172 4.13 -8.89 13.58
C GLU A 172 5.49 -9.27 12.95
N PHE A 173 6.16 -10.29 13.49
CA PHE A 173 7.37 -10.84 12.90
C PHE A 173 7.14 -11.36 11.47
N ALA A 174 6.08 -12.16 11.26
CA ALA A 174 5.70 -12.64 9.93
C ALA A 174 5.46 -11.50 8.95
N ARG A 175 4.76 -10.45 9.38
CA ARG A 175 4.51 -9.24 8.58
C ARG A 175 5.82 -8.58 8.13
N LYS A 176 6.74 -8.35 9.06
CA LYS A 176 8.03 -7.70 8.77
C LYS A 176 8.91 -8.55 7.85
N VAL A 177 8.97 -9.84 8.09
CA VAL A 177 9.73 -10.77 7.24
C VAL A 177 9.12 -10.86 5.84
N LYS A 178 7.79 -10.89 5.72
CA LYS A 178 7.10 -10.86 4.42
C LYS A 178 7.49 -9.60 3.64
N LEU A 179 7.48 -8.43 4.29
CA LEU A 179 7.90 -7.18 3.66
C LEU A 179 9.38 -7.21 3.26
N ALA A 180 10.27 -7.70 4.14
CA ALA A 180 11.69 -7.81 3.83
C ALA A 180 11.96 -8.68 2.59
N LEU A 181 11.21 -9.77 2.42
CA LEU A 181 11.35 -10.64 1.24
C LEU A 181 10.99 -9.92 -0.08
N ARG A 182 10.16 -8.89 -0.05
CA ARG A 182 9.84 -8.08 -1.24
C ARG A 182 11.08 -7.40 -1.84
N GLU A 183 12.10 -7.12 -1.02
CA GLU A 183 13.36 -6.54 -1.52
C GLU A 183 14.03 -7.42 -2.58
N ILE A 184 13.81 -8.75 -2.57
CA ILE A 184 14.33 -9.66 -3.60
C ILE A 184 13.70 -9.35 -4.96
N GLN A 185 12.36 -9.26 -5.00
CA GLN A 185 11.65 -8.97 -6.26
C GLN A 185 11.98 -7.57 -6.76
N TRP A 186 11.96 -6.58 -5.87
CA TRP A 186 12.34 -5.20 -6.23
C TRP A 186 13.79 -5.11 -6.73
N GLY A 187 14.70 -5.94 -6.18
CA GLY A 187 16.07 -6.04 -6.67
C GLY A 187 16.17 -6.62 -8.07
N ILE A 188 15.37 -7.64 -8.38
CA ILE A 188 15.26 -8.20 -9.73
C ILE A 188 14.71 -7.17 -10.71
N ASP A 189 13.64 -6.47 -10.33
CA ASP A 189 13.02 -5.45 -11.17
C ASP A 189 13.98 -4.26 -11.45
N GLU A 190 14.80 -3.86 -10.46
CA GLU A 190 15.82 -2.81 -10.66
C GLU A 190 16.98 -3.27 -11.57
N VAL A 191 17.39 -4.52 -11.48
CA VAL A 191 18.39 -5.09 -12.38
C VAL A 191 17.86 -5.13 -13.82
N GLU A 192 16.61 -5.54 -14.02
CA GLU A 192 15.97 -5.53 -15.34
C GLU A 192 15.81 -4.08 -15.87
N ALA A 193 15.46 -3.13 -15.03
CA ALA A 193 15.40 -1.71 -15.41
C ALA A 193 16.78 -1.17 -15.84
N ALA A 194 17.86 -1.56 -15.15
CA ALA A 194 19.24 -1.21 -15.54
C ALA A 194 19.67 -1.83 -16.88
N ARG A 195 19.04 -2.95 -17.29
CA ARG A 195 19.20 -3.55 -18.63
C ARG A 195 18.41 -2.84 -19.73
N GLY A 196 17.67 -1.78 -19.40
CA GLY A 196 16.79 -1.07 -20.30
C GLY A 196 15.34 -1.60 -20.33
N ASN A 197 15.02 -2.59 -19.51
CA ASN A 197 13.72 -3.23 -19.40
C ASN A 197 12.95 -2.68 -18.19
N VAL A 198 12.51 -1.42 -18.23
CA VAL A 198 11.68 -0.87 -17.15
C VAL A 198 10.32 -1.57 -17.16
N GLY A 199 10.12 -2.45 -16.19
CA GLY A 199 8.93 -3.30 -16.07
C GLY A 199 8.76 -3.84 -14.65
N GLY A 200 7.97 -4.91 -14.52
CA GLY A 200 7.64 -5.53 -13.25
C GLY A 200 6.19 -5.28 -12.82
N GLU A 201 5.87 -5.55 -11.55
CA GLU A 201 4.52 -5.35 -11.01
C GLU A 201 4.50 -4.13 -10.09
N ILE A 202 3.47 -3.28 -10.26
CA ILE A 202 3.08 -2.30 -9.26
C ILE A 202 1.68 -2.62 -8.74
N VAL A 203 1.53 -2.70 -7.42
CA VAL A 203 0.25 -2.98 -6.77
C VAL A 203 -0.25 -1.73 -6.07
N ILE A 204 -1.38 -1.22 -6.52
CA ILE A 204 -1.97 0.03 -6.06
C ILE A 204 -3.18 -0.27 -5.19
N GLY A 205 -3.19 0.21 -3.96
CA GLY A 205 -4.37 0.23 -3.11
C GLY A 205 -5.22 1.44 -3.41
N ALA A 206 -6.46 1.25 -3.83
CA ALA A 206 -7.41 2.32 -4.04
C ALA A 206 -8.48 2.29 -2.96
N MET A 207 -8.59 3.37 -2.17
CA MET A 207 -9.68 3.50 -1.22
C MET A 207 -10.99 3.73 -1.98
N LEU A 208 -12.05 3.11 -1.52
CA LEU A 208 -13.38 3.19 -2.14
C LEU A 208 -13.80 4.66 -2.37
N LEU A 209 -14.27 4.92 -3.56
CA LEU A 209 -14.73 6.17 -4.16
C LEU A 209 -13.60 7.11 -4.59
N ALA A 210 -12.82 7.70 -3.70
CA ALA A 210 -11.88 8.76 -4.04
C ALA A 210 -10.70 8.30 -4.92
N GLY A 211 -10.15 7.10 -4.66
CA GLY A 211 -8.97 6.61 -5.40
C GLY A 211 -9.27 6.05 -6.78
N SER A 212 -10.44 5.42 -6.96
CA SER A 212 -10.75 4.67 -8.20
C SER A 212 -10.90 5.56 -9.42
N VAL A 213 -11.48 6.74 -9.26
CA VAL A 213 -11.73 7.67 -10.37
C VAL A 213 -10.45 8.34 -10.85
N MET A 214 -9.59 8.75 -9.90
CA MET A 214 -8.31 9.42 -10.22
C MET A 214 -7.35 8.50 -10.97
N LEU A 215 -7.41 7.20 -10.68
CA LEU A 215 -6.43 6.25 -11.22
C LEU A 215 -6.61 5.93 -12.71
N ALA A 216 -7.82 6.04 -13.25
CA ALA A 216 -8.09 5.55 -14.60
C ALA A 216 -7.23 6.25 -15.67
N SER A 217 -7.15 7.58 -15.65
CA SER A 217 -6.34 8.34 -16.61
C SER A 217 -4.84 8.11 -16.40
N VAL A 218 -4.40 8.12 -15.14
CA VAL A 218 -3.01 7.85 -14.77
C VAL A 218 -2.57 6.48 -15.27
N ILE A 219 -3.37 5.45 -15.03
CA ILE A 219 -3.05 4.07 -15.44
C ILE A 219 -3.02 3.94 -16.96
N SER A 220 -3.95 4.56 -17.68
CA SER A 220 -3.98 4.51 -19.13
C SER A 220 -2.70 5.11 -19.74
N GLU A 221 -2.23 6.24 -19.24
CA GLU A 221 -0.96 6.83 -19.67
C GLU A 221 0.22 5.97 -19.24
N PHE A 222 0.21 5.47 -17.99
CA PHE A 222 1.31 4.68 -17.44
C PHE A 222 1.58 3.40 -18.23
N VAL A 223 0.55 2.62 -18.55
CA VAL A 223 0.73 1.37 -19.31
C VAL A 223 1.13 1.64 -20.77
N SER A 224 0.80 2.82 -21.31
CA SER A 224 1.28 3.24 -22.64
C SER A 224 2.77 3.59 -22.62
N LEU A 225 3.26 4.22 -21.54
CA LEU A 225 4.67 4.57 -21.35
C LEU A 225 5.53 3.35 -20.97
N TYR A 226 4.97 2.39 -20.24
CA TYR A 226 5.68 1.22 -19.74
C TYR A 226 4.96 -0.08 -20.14
N PRO A 227 5.14 -0.56 -21.40
CA PRO A 227 4.42 -1.73 -21.94
C PRO A 227 4.72 -3.04 -21.18
N ASN A 228 5.87 -3.10 -20.50
CA ASN A 228 6.29 -4.28 -19.70
C ASN A 228 5.83 -4.18 -18.23
N ALA A 229 5.06 -3.16 -17.87
CA ALA A 229 4.52 -3.00 -16.52
C ALA A 229 3.22 -3.77 -16.34
N ASN A 230 3.11 -4.49 -15.23
CA ASN A 230 1.86 -5.08 -14.76
C ASN A 230 1.28 -4.21 -13.65
N VAL A 231 0.10 -3.67 -13.88
CA VAL A 231 -0.61 -2.84 -12.88
C VAL A 231 -1.73 -3.65 -12.26
N ARG A 232 -1.69 -3.81 -10.95
CA ARG A 232 -2.76 -4.45 -10.18
C ARG A 232 -3.38 -3.46 -9.21
N ILE A 233 -4.70 -3.34 -9.23
CA ILE A 233 -5.45 -2.43 -8.36
C ILE A 233 -6.25 -3.26 -7.36
N LEU A 234 -6.06 -2.98 -6.08
CA LEU A 234 -6.86 -3.53 -5.00
C LEU A 234 -7.77 -2.43 -4.45
N ASN A 235 -9.07 -2.67 -4.52
CA ASN A 235 -10.05 -1.75 -3.96
C ASN A 235 -10.49 -2.22 -2.58
N GLY A 236 -10.64 -1.31 -1.63
CA GLY A 236 -11.09 -1.67 -0.30
C GLY A 236 -11.28 -0.47 0.62
N ASN A 237 -11.63 -0.76 1.87
CA ASN A 237 -11.65 0.23 2.91
C ASN A 237 -10.23 0.64 3.35
N ALA A 238 -10.13 1.75 4.07
CA ALA A 238 -8.84 2.29 4.47
C ALA A 238 -8.03 1.35 5.36
N ASP A 239 -8.67 0.63 6.30
CA ASP A 239 -7.97 -0.26 7.22
C ASP A 239 -7.35 -1.46 6.51
N ASP A 240 -8.07 -2.04 5.54
CA ASP A 240 -7.54 -3.11 4.70
C ASP A 240 -6.39 -2.64 3.83
N MET A 241 -6.52 -1.48 3.18
CA MET A 241 -5.48 -0.93 2.30
C MET A 241 -4.21 -0.59 3.08
N LEU A 242 -4.33 0.01 4.26
CA LEU A 242 -3.18 0.31 5.12
C LEU A 242 -2.53 -0.97 5.66
N ARG A 243 -3.32 -2.01 5.98
CA ARG A 243 -2.78 -3.31 6.35
C ARG A 243 -2.00 -3.94 5.20
N TYR A 244 -2.53 -3.94 3.97
CA TYR A 244 -1.81 -4.46 2.78
C TYR A 244 -0.57 -3.64 2.44
N LEU A 245 -0.59 -2.33 2.66
CA LEU A 245 0.58 -1.47 2.50
C LEU A 245 1.69 -1.90 3.47
N ARG A 246 1.36 -2.15 4.74
CA ARG A 246 2.30 -2.57 5.77
C ARG A 246 2.87 -3.97 5.56
N THR A 247 2.13 -4.86 4.89
CA THR A 247 2.60 -6.23 4.55
C THR A 247 3.38 -6.28 3.23
N GLY A 248 3.40 -5.19 2.44
CA GLY A 248 4.00 -5.17 1.11
C GLY A 248 3.14 -5.84 0.03
N ASP A 249 1.87 -6.19 0.33
CA ASP A 249 0.90 -6.68 -0.67
C ASP A 249 0.41 -5.55 -1.59
N VAL A 250 0.57 -4.31 -1.14
CA VAL A 250 0.33 -3.06 -1.87
C VAL A 250 1.59 -2.21 -1.78
N ASP A 251 1.97 -1.56 -2.87
CA ASP A 251 3.14 -0.70 -2.94
C ASP A 251 2.84 0.72 -2.51
N VAL A 252 1.72 1.27 -2.97
CA VAL A 252 1.22 2.62 -2.68
C VAL A 252 -0.29 2.60 -2.51
N VAL A 253 -0.82 3.38 -1.59
CA VAL A 253 -2.27 3.55 -1.40
C VAL A 253 -2.66 4.97 -1.80
N ILE A 254 -3.76 5.08 -2.56
CA ILE A 254 -4.34 6.35 -3.01
C ILE A 254 -5.74 6.48 -2.43
N GLY A 255 -6.04 7.63 -1.87
CA GLY A 255 -7.36 7.92 -1.32
C GLY A 255 -7.39 9.12 -0.39
N LEU A 256 -8.49 9.27 0.34
CA LEU A 256 -8.61 10.33 1.33
C LEU A 256 -7.65 10.08 2.50
N LEU A 257 -6.83 11.08 2.80
CA LEU A 257 -5.90 11.04 3.91
C LEU A 257 -6.65 11.02 5.25
N ARG A 258 -6.07 10.33 6.22
CA ARG A 258 -6.51 10.32 7.61
C ARG A 258 -5.66 11.28 8.45
N ASP A 259 -6.25 11.86 9.49
CA ASP A 259 -5.54 12.75 10.42
C ASP A 259 -4.39 12.03 11.15
N ARG A 260 -4.50 10.71 11.31
CA ARG A 260 -3.47 9.87 11.94
C ARG A 260 -3.26 8.60 11.13
N VAL A 261 -2.01 8.29 10.88
CA VAL A 261 -1.53 7.02 10.32
C VAL A 261 -0.57 6.36 11.32
N ALA A 262 -0.29 5.07 11.15
CA ALA A 262 0.71 4.38 11.96
C ALA A 262 2.10 4.97 11.70
N ASP A 263 3.00 4.89 12.70
CA ASP A 263 4.35 5.49 12.65
C ASP A 263 5.24 4.92 11.54
N ASP A 264 4.93 3.71 11.04
CA ASP A 264 5.63 3.06 9.93
C ASP A 264 5.09 3.45 8.54
N LEU A 265 4.16 4.43 8.48
CA LEU A 265 3.56 4.94 7.25
C LEU A 265 3.74 6.45 7.14
N VAL A 266 3.90 6.92 5.92
CA VAL A 266 3.90 8.35 5.58
C VAL A 266 2.81 8.65 4.57
N HIS A 267 2.27 9.84 4.60
CA HIS A 267 1.31 10.31 3.63
C HIS A 267 1.76 11.62 2.99
N GLN A 268 1.38 11.80 1.75
CA GLN A 268 1.63 12.99 0.97
C GLN A 268 0.32 13.52 0.42
N ALA A 269 -0.06 14.72 0.81
CA ALA A 269 -1.24 15.38 0.27
C ALA A 269 -1.03 15.74 -1.21
N LEU A 270 -2.01 15.44 -2.04
CA LEU A 270 -2.02 15.79 -3.46
C LEU A 270 -2.95 16.97 -3.72
N ALA A 271 -4.18 16.92 -3.19
CA ALA A 271 -5.17 17.95 -3.41
C ALA A 271 -6.28 17.96 -2.35
N GLU A 272 -6.79 19.14 -2.05
CA GLU A 272 -8.01 19.30 -1.27
C GLU A 272 -9.24 18.93 -2.13
N THR A 273 -10.21 18.27 -1.51
CA THR A 273 -11.42 17.83 -2.17
C THR A 273 -12.61 17.93 -1.21
N PRO A 274 -13.25 19.12 -1.10
CA PRO A 274 -14.35 19.32 -0.16
C PRO A 274 -15.51 18.36 -0.44
N TYR A 275 -16.16 17.91 0.62
CA TYR A 275 -17.46 17.24 0.49
C TYR A 275 -18.55 18.24 0.10
N VAL A 276 -19.39 17.83 -0.82
CA VAL A 276 -20.59 18.54 -1.24
C VAL A 276 -21.81 17.62 -1.13
N VAL A 277 -22.97 18.20 -0.89
CA VAL A 277 -24.26 17.49 -1.01
C VAL A 277 -24.58 17.34 -2.48
N VAL A 278 -24.92 16.15 -2.91
CA VAL A 278 -25.14 15.83 -4.33
C VAL A 278 -26.51 15.22 -4.53
N ALA A 279 -27.16 15.61 -5.61
CA ALA A 279 -28.46 15.13 -6.07
C ALA A 279 -28.45 14.96 -7.60
N ARG A 280 -29.54 14.39 -8.14
CA ARG A 280 -29.80 14.38 -9.59
C ARG A 280 -29.98 15.79 -10.17
N HIS A 281 -29.80 15.95 -11.44
CA HIS A 281 -30.24 17.18 -12.12
C HIS A 281 -31.74 17.43 -11.94
N GLY A 282 -32.13 18.70 -11.80
CA GLY A 282 -33.52 19.09 -11.60
C GLY A 282 -34.11 18.71 -10.23
N HIS A 283 -33.28 18.39 -9.23
CA HIS A 283 -33.75 18.17 -7.87
C HIS A 283 -34.36 19.44 -7.28
N PRO A 284 -35.47 19.36 -6.47
CA PRO A 284 -36.16 20.55 -5.95
C PRO A 284 -35.29 21.55 -5.17
N LEU A 285 -34.25 21.05 -4.48
CA LEU A 285 -33.33 21.91 -3.73
C LEU A 285 -32.53 22.87 -4.62
N HIS A 286 -32.36 22.60 -5.92
CA HIS A 286 -31.63 23.51 -6.83
C HIS A 286 -32.40 24.83 -7.11
N GLN A 287 -33.69 24.86 -6.81
CA GLN A 287 -34.52 26.05 -6.98
C GLN A 287 -34.50 26.97 -5.75
N ARG A 288 -33.89 26.55 -4.63
CA ARG A 288 -33.79 27.30 -3.40
C ARG A 288 -32.53 28.16 -3.39
N THR A 289 -32.62 29.36 -2.89
CA THR A 289 -31.50 30.31 -2.71
C THR A 289 -30.73 30.05 -1.42
N GLU A 290 -31.43 29.59 -0.37
CA GLU A 290 -30.84 29.22 0.91
C GLU A 290 -31.30 27.81 1.28
N ILE A 291 -30.38 26.98 1.74
CA ILE A 291 -30.66 25.63 2.16
C ILE A 291 -30.08 25.41 3.55
N THR A 292 -30.92 24.94 4.44
CA THR A 292 -30.59 24.61 5.84
C THR A 292 -30.36 23.09 6.00
N LEU A 293 -29.81 22.68 7.15
CA LEU A 293 -29.70 21.27 7.49
C LEU A 293 -31.08 20.60 7.67
N ASP A 294 -32.09 21.34 8.08
CA ASP A 294 -33.45 20.82 8.22
C ASP A 294 -34.07 20.55 6.84
N ASP A 295 -33.83 21.41 5.84
CA ASP A 295 -34.23 21.16 4.46
C ASP A 295 -33.56 19.88 3.89
N LEU A 296 -32.30 19.67 4.21
CA LEU A 296 -31.58 18.44 3.82
C LEU A 296 -32.12 17.20 4.55
N ALA A 297 -32.62 17.38 5.79
CA ALA A 297 -33.16 16.28 6.59
C ALA A 297 -34.58 15.83 6.14
N ASP A 298 -35.26 16.60 5.27
CA ASP A 298 -36.52 16.22 4.67
C ASP A 298 -36.39 15.14 3.59
N TYR A 299 -35.20 14.94 3.04
CA TYR A 299 -34.94 13.97 2.01
C TYR A 299 -34.31 12.68 2.54
N GLU A 300 -34.51 11.57 1.83
CA GLU A 300 -33.79 10.31 2.11
C GLU A 300 -32.35 10.37 1.60
N TRP A 301 -31.44 9.79 2.37
CA TRP A 301 -30.01 9.82 2.05
C TRP A 301 -29.47 8.43 1.70
N ILE A 302 -28.53 8.42 0.74
CA ILE A 302 -27.65 7.29 0.51
C ILE A 302 -26.31 7.60 1.21
N ILE A 303 -25.91 6.71 2.12
CA ILE A 303 -24.74 6.94 2.97
C ILE A 303 -23.65 5.89 2.74
N GLY A 304 -22.44 6.15 3.20
CA GLY A 304 -21.37 5.17 3.19
C GLY A 304 -21.64 4.01 4.17
N THR A 305 -20.98 2.88 3.92
CA THR A 305 -20.97 1.76 4.87
C THR A 305 -20.26 2.17 6.18
N PRO A 306 -20.49 1.44 7.29
CA PRO A 306 -19.80 1.73 8.56
C PRO A 306 -18.28 1.81 8.37
N GLY A 307 -17.65 2.82 8.98
CA GLY A 307 -16.20 3.07 8.87
C GLY A 307 -15.76 3.85 7.62
N ALA A 308 -16.61 4.02 6.62
CA ALA A 308 -16.28 4.84 5.46
C ALA A 308 -16.22 6.34 5.82
N ALA A 309 -15.25 7.07 5.27
CA ALA A 309 -15.07 8.50 5.54
C ALA A 309 -16.35 9.31 5.26
N ARG A 310 -17.06 9.01 4.17
CA ARG A 310 -18.35 9.63 3.83
C ARG A 310 -19.42 9.39 4.90
N ARG A 311 -19.46 8.19 5.52
CA ARG A 311 -20.37 7.88 6.61
C ARG A 311 -20.05 8.70 7.85
N ILE A 312 -18.79 8.76 8.23
CA ILE A 312 -18.32 9.56 9.37
C ILE A 312 -18.66 11.04 9.17
N ARG A 313 -18.50 11.54 7.95
CA ARG A 313 -18.86 12.93 7.61
C ARG A 313 -20.35 13.18 7.71
N PHE A 314 -21.18 12.29 7.18
CA PHE A 314 -22.62 12.37 7.29
C PHE A 314 -23.08 12.36 8.77
N ASP A 315 -22.57 11.47 9.58
CA ASP A 315 -22.92 11.36 11.00
C ASP A 315 -22.52 12.63 11.78
N LYS A 316 -21.37 13.25 11.44
CA LYS A 316 -20.94 14.54 12.02
C LYS A 316 -21.81 15.72 11.58
N LEU A 317 -22.22 15.75 10.32
CA LEU A 317 -23.06 16.83 9.76
C LEU A 317 -24.40 16.94 10.48
N PHE A 318 -24.99 15.82 10.85
CA PHE A 318 -26.29 15.77 11.56
C PHE A 318 -26.16 15.49 13.06
N ALA A 319 -24.96 15.61 13.65
CA ALA A 319 -24.78 15.41 15.09
C ALA A 319 -25.54 16.44 15.90
N GLY A 320 -26.39 15.98 16.83
CA GLY A 320 -27.24 16.86 17.66
C GLY A 320 -28.36 17.59 16.92
N ARG A 321 -28.66 17.18 15.68
CA ARG A 321 -29.74 17.74 14.86
C ARG A 321 -30.71 16.66 14.39
N ARG A 322 -31.81 17.07 13.74
CA ARG A 322 -32.75 16.16 13.09
C ARG A 322 -32.01 15.33 12.05
N ARG A 323 -31.97 14.00 12.24
CA ARG A 323 -31.30 13.06 11.33
C ARG A 323 -32.23 12.65 10.20
N PRO A 324 -31.80 12.75 8.92
CA PRO A 324 -32.59 12.27 7.80
C PRO A 324 -32.67 10.74 7.77
N GLN A 325 -33.70 10.21 7.05
CA GLN A 325 -33.77 8.79 6.76
C GLN A 325 -32.60 8.38 5.84
N ALA A 326 -31.95 7.25 6.18
CA ALA A 326 -30.81 6.71 5.44
C ALA A 326 -30.87 5.19 5.44
N ARG A 327 -31.78 4.64 4.64
CA ARG A 327 -32.04 3.19 4.55
C ARG A 327 -31.03 2.47 3.67
N ILE A 328 -30.29 3.19 2.81
CA ILE A 328 -29.34 2.65 1.86
C ILE A 328 -27.92 3.03 2.29
N ALA A 329 -27.09 2.02 2.52
CA ALA A 329 -25.68 2.19 2.82
C ALA A 329 -24.82 1.48 1.76
N THR A 330 -24.05 2.23 0.97
CA THR A 330 -23.19 1.68 -0.07
C THR A 330 -22.00 2.61 -0.34
N CYS A 331 -20.88 2.01 -0.76
CA CYS A 331 -19.72 2.73 -1.27
C CYS A 331 -19.52 2.55 -2.79
N SER A 332 -20.45 1.87 -3.48
CA SER A 332 -20.40 1.71 -4.93
C SER A 332 -20.90 2.98 -5.62
N LEU A 333 -20.01 3.73 -6.28
CA LEU A 333 -20.37 4.96 -6.99
C LEU A 333 -21.37 4.70 -8.13
N PRO A 334 -21.25 3.65 -8.96
CA PRO A 334 -22.28 3.32 -9.95
C PRO A 334 -23.65 3.07 -9.34
N THR A 335 -23.73 2.39 -8.19
CA THR A 335 -25.00 2.16 -7.47
C THR A 335 -25.56 3.49 -6.94
N VAL A 336 -24.72 4.34 -6.36
CA VAL A 336 -25.12 5.67 -5.88
C VAL A 336 -25.69 6.49 -7.04
N ARG A 337 -24.99 6.57 -8.17
CA ARG A 337 -25.44 7.28 -9.37
C ARG A 337 -26.83 6.83 -9.82
N LEU A 338 -27.03 5.52 -10.00
CA LEU A 338 -28.32 4.97 -10.46
C LEU A 338 -29.47 5.29 -9.49
N LEU A 339 -29.21 5.18 -8.19
CA LEU A 339 -30.23 5.46 -7.17
C LEU A 339 -30.57 6.95 -7.09
N LEU A 340 -29.60 7.86 -7.24
CA LEU A 340 -29.82 9.29 -7.27
C LEU A 340 -30.61 9.72 -8.50
N THR A 341 -30.23 9.25 -9.67
CA THR A 341 -30.92 9.62 -10.94
C THR A 341 -32.38 9.24 -10.98
N GLN A 342 -32.78 8.22 -10.20
CA GLN A 342 -34.16 7.70 -10.14
C GLN A 342 -34.98 8.25 -8.97
N SER A 343 -34.46 9.20 -8.17
CA SER A 343 -35.15 9.66 -6.97
C SER A 343 -34.64 11.01 -6.48
N ASP A 344 -35.36 11.62 -5.54
CA ASP A 344 -34.93 12.85 -4.83
C ASP A 344 -34.08 12.54 -3.60
N ARG A 345 -33.27 11.48 -3.66
CA ARG A 345 -32.30 11.18 -2.59
C ARG A 345 -31.09 12.08 -2.68
N LEU A 346 -30.44 12.24 -1.55
CA LEU A 346 -29.18 12.99 -1.41
C LEU A 346 -28.04 12.05 -1.02
N THR A 347 -26.82 12.48 -1.32
CA THR A 347 -25.60 11.85 -0.82
C THR A 347 -24.50 12.90 -0.60
N LEU A 348 -23.42 12.49 0.07
CA LEU A 348 -22.16 13.23 0.05
C LEU A 348 -21.24 12.62 -1.00
N LEU A 349 -20.67 13.45 -1.87
CA LEU A 349 -19.50 13.12 -2.66
C LEU A 349 -18.43 14.17 -2.41
N THR A 350 -17.18 13.83 -2.69
CA THR A 350 -16.16 14.87 -2.79
C THR A 350 -16.30 15.62 -4.10
N SER A 351 -15.85 16.86 -4.14
CA SER A 351 -15.88 17.66 -5.39
C SER A 351 -15.16 16.96 -6.53
N TYR A 352 -14.08 16.22 -6.22
CA TYR A 352 -13.33 15.45 -7.19
C TYR A 352 -14.13 14.26 -7.76
N GLU A 353 -14.90 13.56 -6.93
CA GLU A 353 -15.78 12.48 -7.39
C GLU A 353 -16.90 13.02 -8.29
N LEU A 354 -17.45 14.19 -7.94
CA LEU A 354 -18.55 14.80 -8.69
C LEU A 354 -18.15 15.21 -10.12
N ILE A 355 -16.93 15.67 -10.35
CA ILE A 355 -16.45 16.05 -11.70
C ILE A 355 -16.69 14.94 -12.74
N TYR A 356 -16.58 13.68 -12.33
CA TYR A 356 -16.79 12.53 -13.23
C TYR A 356 -18.24 12.07 -13.32
N GLU A 357 -19.16 12.72 -12.62
CA GLU A 357 -20.60 12.41 -12.59
C GLU A 357 -21.47 13.60 -13.02
N GLU A 358 -20.85 14.69 -13.51
CA GLU A 358 -21.53 15.94 -13.86
C GLU A 358 -22.57 15.79 -14.98
N ASP A 359 -22.52 14.73 -15.76
CA ASP A 359 -23.53 14.39 -16.77
C ASP A 359 -24.88 13.95 -16.15
N ALA A 360 -24.88 13.44 -14.94
CA ALA A 360 -26.05 12.88 -14.27
C ALA A 360 -26.38 13.53 -12.92
N LEU A 361 -25.37 14.03 -12.22
CA LEU A 361 -25.45 14.53 -10.87
C LEU A 361 -24.93 15.96 -10.78
N THR A 362 -25.40 16.69 -9.76
CA THR A 362 -24.92 18.05 -9.52
C THR A 362 -24.92 18.38 -8.03
N ALA A 363 -24.06 19.33 -7.64
CA ALA A 363 -24.01 19.78 -6.25
C ALA A 363 -25.25 20.60 -5.90
N VAL A 364 -25.84 20.31 -4.75
CA VAL A 364 -26.86 21.14 -4.11
C VAL A 364 -26.16 22.40 -3.55
N PRO A 365 -26.75 23.62 -3.69
CA PRO A 365 -26.12 24.87 -3.26
C PRO A 365 -26.17 25.05 -1.72
N PHE A 366 -25.59 24.10 -0.98
CA PHE A 366 -25.48 24.10 0.48
C PHE A 366 -24.11 24.61 0.97
N GLY A 367 -23.12 24.66 0.11
CA GLY A 367 -21.74 25.02 0.43
C GLY A 367 -20.86 23.83 0.83
N PRO A 368 -19.56 24.08 0.99
CA PRO A 368 -18.60 23.05 1.35
C PRO A 368 -18.80 22.62 2.80
N ILE A 369 -18.51 21.34 3.07
CA ILE A 369 -18.65 20.72 4.39
C ILE A 369 -17.27 20.56 5.03
N GLU A 370 -17.07 21.28 6.13
CA GLU A 370 -15.81 21.26 6.88
C GLU A 370 -15.66 20.05 7.84
N PRO A 371 -14.42 19.65 8.14
CA PRO A 371 -13.15 20.03 7.52
C PRO A 371 -13.00 19.45 6.12
N VAL A 372 -12.28 20.16 5.25
CA VAL A 372 -12.01 19.74 3.87
C VAL A 372 -11.02 18.58 3.89
N PRO A 373 -11.36 17.41 3.33
CA PRO A 373 -10.42 16.30 3.23
C PRO A 373 -9.44 16.52 2.08
N CYS A 374 -8.27 15.87 2.19
CA CYS A 374 -7.29 15.79 1.12
C CYS A 374 -7.26 14.39 0.50
N ILE A 375 -7.16 14.30 -0.82
CA ILE A 375 -6.69 13.11 -1.52
C ILE A 375 -5.18 13.10 -1.45
N GLY A 376 -4.59 11.93 -1.23
CA GLY A 376 -3.15 11.79 -1.20
C GLY A 376 -2.65 10.38 -1.44
N LEU A 377 -1.34 10.27 -1.41
CA LEU A 377 -0.60 9.03 -1.45
C LEU A 377 -0.20 8.63 -0.04
N MET A 378 -0.24 7.32 0.22
CA MET A 378 0.30 6.74 1.45
C MET A 378 1.29 5.65 1.08
N THR A 379 2.48 5.70 1.68
CA THR A 379 3.58 4.76 1.48
C THR A 379 4.15 4.32 2.83
N ARG A 380 4.99 3.30 2.83
CA ARG A 380 5.79 2.93 4.01
C ARG A 380 6.87 3.99 4.25
N GLU A 381 7.21 4.25 5.52
CA GLU A 381 8.21 5.26 5.90
C GLU A 381 9.53 4.94 5.17
N ASN A 382 10.23 3.96 5.36
CA ASN A 382 11.55 3.69 4.75
C ASN A 382 11.44 2.99 3.38
N TRP A 383 10.39 3.24 2.62
CA TRP A 383 10.21 2.63 1.30
C TRP A 383 11.24 3.16 0.30
N LEU A 384 11.85 2.23 -0.41
CA LEU A 384 12.72 2.52 -1.55
C LEU A 384 11.99 2.05 -2.83
N PRO A 385 11.33 2.97 -3.56
CA PRO A 385 10.62 2.59 -4.79
C PRO A 385 11.59 2.08 -5.86
N THR A 386 11.16 1.12 -6.67
CA THR A 386 11.84 0.77 -7.92
C THR A 386 11.66 1.91 -8.93
N GLN A 387 12.44 1.88 -10.03
CA GLN A 387 12.29 2.86 -11.12
C GLN A 387 10.85 2.94 -11.63
N LEU A 388 10.19 1.78 -11.82
CA LEU A 388 8.79 1.71 -12.27
C LEU A 388 7.83 2.37 -11.26
N GLN A 389 8.00 2.08 -9.97
CA GLN A 389 7.18 2.64 -8.90
C GLN A 389 7.39 4.15 -8.75
N ALA A 390 8.62 4.63 -8.84
CA ALA A 390 8.94 6.07 -8.81
C ALA A 390 8.29 6.80 -10.00
N ASN A 391 8.42 6.26 -11.20
CA ASN A 391 7.82 6.83 -12.41
C ASN A 391 6.27 6.90 -12.30
N PHE A 392 5.64 5.92 -11.66
CA PHE A 392 4.19 5.95 -11.41
C PHE A 392 3.80 7.08 -10.46
N ILE A 393 4.56 7.27 -9.37
CA ILE A 393 4.31 8.35 -8.41
C ILE A 393 4.47 9.72 -9.09
N ASP A 394 5.53 9.89 -9.88
CA ASP A 394 5.77 11.13 -10.62
C ASP A 394 4.64 11.44 -11.62
N LEU A 395 4.08 10.40 -12.24
CA LEU A 395 2.95 10.56 -13.15
C LEU A 395 1.68 11.00 -12.41
N ILE A 396 1.39 10.39 -11.25
CA ILE A 396 0.28 10.83 -10.38
C ILE A 396 0.43 12.31 -10.03
N HIS A 397 1.61 12.73 -9.57
CA HIS A 397 1.85 14.13 -9.22
C HIS A 397 1.57 15.07 -10.38
N ARG A 398 2.06 14.75 -11.57
CA ARG A 398 1.85 15.57 -12.77
C ARG A 398 0.37 15.67 -13.15
N GLN A 399 -0.35 14.57 -13.14
CA GLN A 399 -1.76 14.56 -13.57
C GLN A 399 -2.69 15.19 -12.52
N VAL A 400 -2.51 14.90 -11.25
CA VAL A 400 -3.38 15.44 -10.20
C VAL A 400 -3.18 16.94 -10.05
N VAL A 401 -1.94 17.42 -10.03
CA VAL A 401 -1.66 18.86 -9.96
C VAL A 401 -2.16 19.56 -11.22
N GLY A 402 -2.01 18.96 -12.40
CA GLY A 402 -2.49 19.50 -13.68
C GLY A 402 -4.01 19.57 -13.80
N SER A 403 -4.73 18.58 -13.29
CA SER A 403 -6.20 18.49 -13.40
C SER A 403 -6.95 19.39 -12.41
N LEU A 404 -6.34 19.71 -11.27
CA LEU A 404 -6.99 20.49 -10.20
C LEU A 404 -6.72 22.00 -10.26
N MET A 405 -5.68 22.41 -10.99
CA MET A 405 -5.40 23.84 -11.22
C MET A 405 -6.56 24.62 -11.84
N PRO A 406 -7.27 24.13 -12.88
CA PRO A 406 -8.41 24.85 -13.45
C PRO A 406 -9.59 25.00 -12.48
N THR A 407 -9.84 23.99 -11.65
CA THR A 407 -10.99 23.95 -10.73
C THR A 407 -10.80 24.90 -9.52
N MET A 408 -9.56 25.02 -9.01
CA MET A 408 -9.22 26.00 -7.97
C MET A 408 -9.33 27.46 -8.45
N LEU A 409 -9.01 27.73 -9.71
CA LEU A 409 -9.15 29.08 -10.30
C LEU A 409 -10.61 29.47 -10.47
N LEU A 410 -11.50 28.52 -10.83
CA LEU A 410 -12.94 28.75 -10.97
C LEU A 410 -13.66 28.95 -9.64
N SER A 411 -13.22 28.31 -8.55
CA SER A 411 -13.77 28.51 -7.21
C SER A 411 -13.37 29.88 -6.61
N ARG A 412 -12.15 30.34 -6.89
CA ARG A 412 -11.69 31.67 -6.46
C ARG A 412 -12.35 32.82 -7.24
N SER A 413 -12.69 32.63 -8.49
CA SER A 413 -13.37 33.66 -9.30
C SER A 413 -14.86 33.81 -9.00
N ARG A 414 -15.53 32.82 -8.40
CA ARG A 414 -16.92 32.92 -7.93
C ARG A 414 -17.07 33.48 -6.52
N GLY A 415 -15.99 33.58 -5.73
CA GLY A 415 -15.96 34.09 -4.36
C GLY A 415 -15.63 35.59 -4.21
N ILE A 416 -15.35 36.33 -5.29
CA ILE A 416 -14.92 37.75 -5.25
C ILE A 416 -15.99 38.71 -5.79
N ALA A 417 -17.23 38.30 -5.93
CA ALA A 417 -18.32 39.20 -6.34
C ALA A 417 -19.32 39.41 -5.19
N SER A 418 -18.89 39.99 -4.07
CA SER A 418 -19.76 40.76 -3.13
C SER A 418 -18.96 41.21 -1.90
N ALA A 419 -18.26 42.35 -2.01
CA ALA A 419 -18.00 43.27 -0.92
C ALA A 419 -17.53 44.60 -1.52
N GLN A 420 -18.50 45.45 -1.94
CA GLN A 420 -18.21 46.87 -2.05
C GLN A 420 -18.25 47.48 -0.64
N PRO A 421 -17.24 48.24 -0.24
CA PRO A 421 -17.33 48.99 1.01
C PRO A 421 -18.24 50.21 0.83
N ASP A 422 -19.23 50.34 1.70
CA ASP A 422 -20.06 51.52 1.87
C ASP A 422 -19.22 52.80 1.98
N ARG A 423 -19.44 53.72 1.04
CA ARG A 423 -18.96 55.10 1.17
C ARG A 423 -19.87 55.86 2.10
N GLN A 424 -19.42 56.15 3.28
CA GLN A 424 -20.02 57.21 4.14
C GLN A 424 -19.85 58.58 3.48
N PRO A 425 -20.89 59.45 3.47
CA PRO A 425 -20.78 60.81 2.96
C PRO A 425 -20.05 61.70 3.97
N ALA A 426 -19.11 62.45 3.50
CA ALA A 426 -18.42 63.49 4.25
C ALA A 426 -19.42 64.59 4.65
N SER A 427 -19.59 64.85 5.95
CA SER A 427 -20.26 66.03 6.46
C SER A 427 -19.28 67.20 6.55
N THR A 428 -19.60 68.24 5.84
CA THR A 428 -19.04 69.59 5.92
C THR A 428 -19.25 70.19 7.31
N LYS A 429 -18.20 70.57 7.97
CA LYS A 429 -18.01 71.90 8.60
C LYS A 429 -16.53 72.06 8.96
#